data_ff84fe6d3872a52c13dd5b56a1e470ea
#
_entry.id   ff84fe6d3872a52c13dd5b56a1e470ea
#
_cell.length_a   1.000
_cell.length_b   1.000
_cell.length_c   1.000
_cell.angle_alpha   90.00
_cell.angle_beta   90.00
_cell.angle_gamma   90.00
#
_symmetry.space_group_name_H-M   'P 1'
#
loop_
_entity.id
_entity.type
_entity.pdbx_description
1 polymer ?
#
loop_
_entity_poly.entity_id
_entity_poly.type
_entity_poly.pdbx_seq_one_letter_code
_entity_poly.pdbx_strand_id
1 'polypeptide(L)'
;RVESELGKGSKFVVTIHLKIQEDDVELPENLLNLPVLVADDDEITCRSACLILDDIGMQGEWCLSGEEAVRRVRNRHEIDDGYFAVILDWKMPDMDGVATARAIRDTVGPGIPIIFLTAYDWSEIEAEARAAGVDHFLSKPLFKSRLVNSFRELTIPRKPLKEDAPVFTKGLLFEEKHILLAEDNELNAEIARELLQMTGVSVEWAGDGAEAVSLVESSAPFYYDLIFMDIQMPGLDGYNAT
;
A
#
# COMPACT_ATOMS: atom_id res chain seq x y z
N ARG A 1 -3.70 18.83 25.17
CA ARG A 1 -3.06 19.23 26.44
C ARG A 1 -1.56 19.36 26.21
N VAL A 2 -0.96 20.42 26.75
CA VAL A 2 0.48 20.66 26.65
C VAL A 2 1.03 20.80 28.07
N GLU A 3 2.12 20.09 28.34
CA GLU A 3 2.91 20.20 29.57
C GLU A 3 4.33 20.55 29.16
N SER A 4 4.86 21.67 29.65
CA SER A 4 6.21 22.14 29.29
C SER A 4 6.91 22.75 30.51
N GLU A 5 8.19 22.41 30.66
CA GLU A 5 9.04 22.96 31.70
C GLU A 5 10.37 23.39 31.07
N LEU A 6 10.78 24.63 31.33
CA LEU A 6 11.99 25.21 30.76
C LEU A 6 13.21 24.38 31.13
N GLY A 7 13.97 23.92 30.14
CA GLY A 7 15.15 23.05 30.32
C GLY A 7 14.84 21.58 30.45
N LYS A 8 13.58 21.14 30.53
CA LYS A 8 13.18 19.72 30.59
C LYS A 8 12.40 19.24 29.36
N GLY A 9 11.98 20.18 28.51
CA GLY A 9 11.23 19.86 27.28
C GLY A 9 9.73 20.04 27.38
N SER A 10 9.02 19.64 26.34
CA SER A 10 7.56 19.77 26.22
C SER A 10 6.90 18.45 25.87
N LYS A 11 5.77 18.17 26.51
CA LYS A 11 4.93 17.00 26.23
C LYS A 11 3.60 17.49 25.65
N PHE A 12 3.31 17.06 24.43
CA PHE A 12 2.04 17.30 23.76
C PHE A 12 1.17 16.06 23.85
N VAL A 13 -0.06 16.19 24.34
CA VAL A 13 -1.05 15.11 24.38
C VAL A 13 -2.22 15.52 23.51
N VAL A 14 -2.47 14.76 22.46
CA VAL A 14 -3.62 14.93 21.56
C VAL A 14 -4.55 13.73 21.79
N THR A 15 -5.82 14.02 22.09
CA THR A 15 -6.87 13.00 22.22
C THR A 15 -7.84 13.18 21.07
N ILE A 16 -7.99 12.14 20.24
CA ILE A 16 -8.89 12.13 19.09
C ILE A 16 -9.93 11.04 19.32
N HIS A 17 -11.20 11.38 19.17
CA HIS A 17 -12.29 10.41 19.17
C HIS A 17 -12.61 10.02 17.74
N LEU A 18 -12.22 8.80 17.35
CA LEU A 18 -12.52 8.26 16.04
C LEU A 18 -13.65 7.23 16.16
N LYS A 19 -14.53 7.19 15.15
CA LYS A 19 -15.41 6.03 14.99
C LYS A 19 -14.55 4.87 14.50
N ILE A 20 -14.59 3.76 15.22
CA ILE A 20 -14.05 2.50 14.74
C ILE A 20 -15.06 1.99 13.70
N GLN A 21 -14.64 1.91 12.45
CA GLN A 21 -15.34 1.16 11.44
C GLN A 21 -14.85 -0.26 11.59
N GLU A 22 -15.73 -1.18 11.94
CA GLU A 22 -15.45 -2.61 11.86
C GLU A 22 -15.43 -2.97 10.37
N ASP A 23 -14.25 -2.92 9.77
CA ASP A 23 -14.07 -3.54 8.47
C ASP A 23 -14.09 -5.06 8.71
N ASP A 24 -15.17 -5.71 8.31
CA ASP A 24 -15.30 -7.18 8.25
C ASP A 24 -14.38 -7.75 7.16
N VAL A 25 -13.08 -7.45 7.26
CA VAL A 25 -12.06 -8.00 6.35
C VAL A 25 -11.57 -9.30 6.96
N GLU A 26 -12.36 -10.35 6.76
CA GLU A 26 -12.00 -11.70 7.23
C GLU A 26 -11.01 -12.36 6.27
N LEU A 27 -10.03 -13.04 6.84
CA LEU A 27 -9.11 -13.88 6.08
C LEU A 27 -9.85 -15.19 5.67
N PRO A 28 -9.61 -15.73 4.45
CA PRO A 28 -10.12 -17.06 4.10
C PRO A 28 -9.69 -18.14 5.09
N GLU A 29 -10.61 -19.04 5.47
CA GLU A 29 -10.37 -20.09 6.49
C GLU A 29 -9.10 -20.93 6.24
N ASN A 30 -8.78 -21.18 4.97
CA ASN A 30 -7.58 -21.94 4.57
C ASN A 30 -6.26 -21.21 4.81
N LEU A 31 -6.28 -19.93 5.18
CA LEU A 31 -5.11 -19.12 5.53
C LEU A 31 -4.92 -18.94 7.03
N LEU A 32 -5.89 -19.35 7.83
CA LEU A 32 -5.80 -19.26 9.30
C LEU A 32 -4.65 -20.13 9.84
N ASN A 33 -3.97 -19.58 10.82
CA ASN A 33 -2.82 -20.20 11.52
C ASN A 33 -1.58 -20.49 10.64
N LEU A 34 -1.54 -19.99 9.39
CA LEU A 34 -0.34 -20.13 8.58
C LEU A 34 0.77 -19.19 9.07
N PRO A 35 2.04 -19.65 9.08
CA PRO A 35 3.16 -18.84 9.56
C PRO A 35 3.60 -17.82 8.50
N VAL A 36 3.82 -16.57 8.94
CA VAL A 36 4.36 -15.46 8.13
C VAL A 36 5.60 -14.91 8.81
N LEU A 37 6.70 -14.79 8.06
CA LEU A 37 7.92 -14.17 8.56
C LEU A 37 7.96 -12.69 8.18
N VAL A 38 8.26 -11.82 9.14
CA VAL A 38 8.51 -10.39 8.95
C VAL A 38 9.98 -10.11 9.20
N ALA A 39 10.67 -9.45 8.27
CA ALA A 39 12.04 -9.02 8.42
C ALA A 39 12.14 -7.50 8.20
N ASP A 40 12.57 -6.79 9.23
CA ASP A 40 12.72 -5.34 9.27
C ASP A 40 13.78 -5.03 10.34
N ASP A 41 14.66 -4.06 10.15
CA ASP A 41 15.68 -3.69 11.13
C ASP A 41 15.11 -2.92 12.34
N ASP A 42 13.86 -2.44 12.23
CA ASP A 42 13.13 -1.83 13.36
C ASP A 42 12.22 -2.85 14.07
N GLU A 43 12.59 -3.18 15.31
CA GLU A 43 11.84 -4.10 16.17
C GLU A 43 10.38 -3.64 16.38
N ILE A 44 10.12 -2.33 16.45
CA ILE A 44 8.77 -1.80 16.67
C ILE A 44 7.91 -2.08 15.44
N THR A 45 8.43 -1.90 14.25
CA THR A 45 7.76 -2.23 12.98
C THR A 45 7.47 -3.73 12.90
N CYS A 46 8.44 -4.58 13.20
CA CYS A 46 8.26 -6.03 13.26
C CYS A 46 7.14 -6.45 14.19
N ARG A 47 7.17 -5.96 15.43
CA ARG A 47 6.14 -6.29 16.44
C ARG A 47 4.75 -5.81 16.04
N SER A 48 4.66 -4.60 15.47
CA SER A 48 3.38 -4.05 15.00
C SER A 48 2.81 -4.89 13.85
N ALA A 49 3.65 -5.33 12.92
CA ALA A 49 3.23 -6.20 11.82
C ALA A 49 2.75 -7.58 12.34
N CYS A 50 3.46 -8.18 13.31
CA CYS A 50 3.04 -9.44 13.93
C CYS A 50 1.71 -9.31 14.68
N LEU A 51 1.48 -8.21 15.39
CA LEU A 51 0.18 -7.96 16.04
C LEU A 51 -0.97 -7.90 15.03
N ILE A 52 -0.75 -7.30 13.86
CA ILE A 52 -1.75 -7.29 12.78
C ILE A 52 -1.96 -8.70 12.22
N LEU A 53 -0.88 -9.47 12.02
CA LEU A 53 -0.96 -10.86 11.57
C LEU A 53 -1.76 -11.73 12.55
N ASP A 54 -1.48 -11.62 13.83
CA ASP A 54 -2.20 -12.36 14.88
C ASP A 54 -3.69 -11.95 14.94
N ASP A 55 -4.00 -10.64 14.77
CA ASP A 55 -5.38 -10.12 14.75
C ASP A 55 -6.19 -10.62 13.54
N ILE A 56 -5.55 -10.94 12.43
CA ILE A 56 -6.20 -11.58 11.28
C ILE A 56 -6.20 -13.10 11.32
N GLY A 57 -5.67 -13.71 12.38
CA GLY A 57 -5.65 -15.16 12.59
C GLY A 57 -4.48 -15.89 11.95
N MET A 58 -3.40 -15.21 11.60
CA MET A 58 -2.14 -15.81 11.12
C MET A 58 -1.10 -15.90 12.25
N GLN A 59 -0.01 -16.63 12.03
CA GLN A 59 1.08 -16.73 13.01
C GLN A 59 2.25 -15.84 12.55
N GLY A 60 2.40 -14.67 13.20
CA GLY A 60 3.48 -13.73 12.91
C GLY A 60 4.79 -14.13 13.61
N GLU A 61 5.86 -14.35 12.83
CA GLU A 61 7.23 -14.44 13.33
C GLU A 61 8.07 -13.29 12.77
N TRP A 62 9.09 -12.84 13.46
CA TRP A 62 9.90 -11.73 13.00
C TRP A 62 11.40 -11.91 13.25
N CYS A 63 12.23 -11.24 12.45
CA CYS A 63 13.66 -11.10 12.62
C CYS A 63 14.13 -9.70 12.21
N LEU A 64 15.36 -9.35 12.59
CA LEU A 64 15.90 -7.99 12.43
C LEU A 64 16.92 -7.85 11.29
N SER A 65 17.10 -8.89 10.47
CA SER A 65 18.04 -8.83 9.34
C SER A 65 17.64 -9.78 8.21
N GLY A 66 18.08 -9.43 6.98
CA GLY A 66 17.90 -10.27 5.80
C GLY A 66 18.58 -11.63 5.91
N GLU A 67 19.79 -11.69 6.50
CA GLU A 67 20.53 -12.94 6.70
C GLU A 67 19.79 -13.90 7.62
N GLU A 68 19.19 -13.37 8.69
CA GLU A 68 18.38 -14.19 9.60
C GLU A 68 17.11 -14.66 8.91
N ALA A 69 16.47 -13.83 8.09
CA ALA A 69 15.30 -14.22 7.30
C ALA A 69 15.62 -15.40 6.38
N VAL A 70 16.70 -15.30 5.60
CA VAL A 70 17.16 -16.40 4.72
C VAL A 70 17.41 -17.68 5.49
N ARG A 71 18.09 -17.57 6.64
CA ARG A 71 18.38 -18.74 7.51
C ARG A 71 17.10 -19.40 8.03
N ARG A 72 16.12 -18.62 8.51
CA ARG A 72 14.85 -19.15 9.03
C ARG A 72 14.01 -19.78 7.94
N VAL A 73 13.93 -19.15 6.78
CA VAL A 73 13.23 -19.72 5.61
C VAL A 73 13.84 -21.06 5.21
N ARG A 74 15.18 -21.14 5.11
CA ARG A 74 15.89 -22.37 4.80
C ARG A 74 15.58 -23.49 5.80
N ASN A 75 15.73 -23.21 7.09
CA ASN A 75 15.55 -24.20 8.13
C ASN A 75 14.13 -24.78 8.14
N ARG A 76 13.10 -23.94 7.96
CA ARG A 76 11.72 -24.40 7.86
C ARG A 76 11.43 -25.18 6.58
N HIS A 77 12.02 -24.76 5.47
CA HIS A 77 11.88 -25.47 4.20
C HIS A 77 12.46 -26.88 4.27
N GLU A 78 13.59 -27.07 4.93
CA GLU A 78 14.24 -28.39 5.11
C GLU A 78 13.38 -29.41 5.89
N ILE A 79 12.46 -28.94 6.75
CA ILE A 79 11.58 -29.80 7.55
C ILE A 79 10.14 -29.84 7.03
N ASP A 80 9.90 -29.34 5.82
CA ASP A 80 8.59 -29.29 5.16
C ASP A 80 7.51 -28.51 5.97
N ASP A 81 7.96 -27.53 6.77
CA ASP A 81 7.13 -26.61 7.57
C ASP A 81 7.37 -25.15 7.14
N GLY A 82 7.26 -24.88 5.84
CA GLY A 82 7.59 -23.59 5.24
C GLY A 82 6.68 -22.45 5.67
N TYR A 83 7.18 -21.20 5.57
CA TYR A 83 6.34 -20.03 5.71
C TYR A 83 5.34 -19.92 4.57
N PHE A 84 4.13 -19.46 4.87
CA PHE A 84 3.14 -19.10 3.86
C PHE A 84 3.59 -17.89 3.03
N ALA A 85 4.15 -16.88 3.70
CA ALA A 85 4.69 -15.69 3.06
C ALA A 85 5.85 -15.10 3.86
N VAL A 86 6.68 -14.29 3.19
CA VAL A 86 7.74 -13.49 3.81
C VAL A 86 7.49 -12.02 3.51
N ILE A 87 7.43 -11.18 4.54
CA ILE A 87 7.33 -9.73 4.44
C ILE A 87 8.71 -9.15 4.75
N LEU A 88 9.27 -8.40 3.79
CA LEU A 88 10.61 -7.83 3.90
C LEU A 88 10.57 -6.32 3.85
N ASP A 89 11.28 -5.65 4.77
CA ASP A 89 11.62 -4.27 4.54
C ASP A 89 12.61 -4.14 3.39
N TRP A 90 12.44 -3.09 2.59
CA TRP A 90 13.36 -2.84 1.48
C TRP A 90 14.75 -2.44 1.96
N LYS A 91 14.83 -1.57 2.99
CA LYS A 91 16.08 -1.01 3.49
C LYS A 91 16.47 -1.64 4.82
N MET A 92 17.27 -2.69 4.76
CA MET A 92 17.91 -3.26 5.94
C MET A 92 19.43 -3.10 5.87
N PRO A 93 20.12 -2.91 7.00
CA PRO A 93 21.58 -2.93 7.06
C PRO A 93 22.16 -4.28 6.57
N ASP A 94 23.36 -4.25 6.05
CA ASP A 94 24.17 -5.40 5.61
C ASP A 94 23.58 -6.17 4.41
N MET A 95 22.38 -6.71 4.51
CA MET A 95 21.66 -7.37 3.43
C MET A 95 20.29 -6.70 3.24
N ASP A 96 20.14 -5.94 2.15
CA ASP A 96 18.88 -5.27 1.81
C ASP A 96 17.78 -6.25 1.39
N GLY A 97 16.55 -5.73 1.23
CA GLY A 97 15.40 -6.55 0.89
C GLY A 97 15.56 -7.27 -0.47
N VAL A 98 16.18 -6.63 -1.47
CA VAL A 98 16.37 -7.22 -2.81
C VAL A 98 17.36 -8.38 -2.75
N ALA A 99 18.49 -8.21 -2.08
CA ALA A 99 19.48 -9.27 -1.86
C ALA A 99 18.87 -10.43 -1.04
N THR A 100 18.05 -10.10 -0.03
CA THR A 100 17.34 -11.07 0.80
C THR A 100 16.34 -11.88 -0.04
N ALA A 101 15.53 -11.22 -0.88
CA ALA A 101 14.59 -11.88 -1.76
C ALA A 101 15.28 -12.86 -2.74
N ARG A 102 16.37 -12.42 -3.37
CA ARG A 102 17.17 -13.30 -4.25
C ARG A 102 17.69 -14.53 -3.50
N ALA A 103 18.27 -14.34 -2.32
CA ALA A 103 18.80 -15.44 -1.52
C ALA A 103 17.71 -16.43 -1.06
N ILE A 104 16.51 -15.94 -0.76
CA ILE A 104 15.35 -16.79 -0.47
C ILE A 104 14.96 -17.57 -1.72
N ARG A 105 14.85 -16.93 -2.90
CA ARG A 105 14.52 -17.60 -4.17
C ARG A 105 15.53 -18.68 -4.54
N ASP A 106 16.80 -18.40 -4.35
CA ASP A 106 17.88 -19.39 -4.61
C ASP A 106 17.79 -20.60 -3.68
N THR A 107 17.22 -20.41 -2.48
CA THR A 107 17.12 -21.47 -1.47
C THR A 107 15.85 -22.32 -1.63
N VAL A 108 14.69 -21.69 -1.84
CA VAL A 108 13.37 -22.36 -1.79
C VAL A 108 12.57 -22.25 -3.09
N GLY A 109 13.11 -21.58 -4.09
CA GLY A 109 12.43 -21.35 -5.37
C GLY A 109 11.24 -20.37 -5.26
N PRO A 110 10.30 -20.41 -6.21
CA PRO A 110 9.19 -19.45 -6.29
C PRO A 110 8.00 -19.79 -5.39
N GLY A 111 8.09 -20.85 -4.57
CA GLY A 111 6.93 -21.40 -3.83
C GLY A 111 6.42 -20.54 -2.69
N ILE A 112 7.25 -19.66 -2.11
CA ILE A 112 6.88 -18.81 -0.97
C ILE A 112 6.68 -17.38 -1.47
N PRO A 113 5.50 -16.75 -1.32
CA PRO A 113 5.29 -15.35 -1.67
C PRO A 113 6.20 -14.41 -0.88
N ILE A 114 6.81 -13.45 -1.58
CA ILE A 114 7.63 -12.39 -0.98
C ILE A 114 6.93 -11.05 -1.18
N ILE A 115 6.68 -10.34 -0.08
CA ILE A 115 6.02 -9.04 -0.04
C ILE A 115 7.02 -8.00 0.47
N PHE A 116 7.21 -6.91 -0.27
CA PHE A 116 7.97 -5.77 0.23
C PHE A 116 7.11 -4.81 1.01
N LEU A 117 7.61 -4.40 2.18
CA LEU A 117 7.02 -3.34 3.00
C LEU A 117 7.91 -2.09 2.88
N THR A 118 7.39 -1.00 2.31
CA THR A 118 8.18 0.20 2.01
C THR A 118 7.50 1.48 2.49
N ALA A 119 8.30 2.45 2.94
CA ALA A 119 7.84 3.78 3.34
C ALA A 119 7.72 4.77 2.17
N TYR A 120 8.25 4.43 0.98
CA TYR A 120 8.37 5.32 -0.17
C TYR A 120 7.70 4.74 -1.42
N ASP A 121 7.59 5.57 -2.45
CA ASP A 121 7.23 5.13 -3.77
C ASP A 121 8.26 4.09 -4.26
N TRP A 122 7.78 2.91 -4.61
CA TRP A 122 8.61 1.77 -5.05
C TRP A 122 8.90 1.79 -6.55
N SER A 123 8.40 2.79 -7.29
CA SER A 123 8.54 2.87 -8.75
C SER A 123 10.00 2.77 -9.22
N GLU A 124 10.94 3.32 -8.45
CA GLU A 124 12.37 3.28 -8.77
C GLU A 124 12.99 1.88 -8.59
N ILE A 125 12.43 1.05 -7.70
CA ILE A 125 12.98 -0.27 -7.36
C ILE A 125 12.13 -1.44 -7.84
N GLU A 126 10.94 -1.17 -8.38
CA GLU A 126 9.98 -2.20 -8.75
C GLU A 126 10.58 -3.21 -9.73
N ALA A 127 11.25 -2.74 -10.77
CA ALA A 127 11.83 -3.62 -11.78
C ALA A 127 12.92 -4.55 -11.18
N GLU A 128 13.77 -4.02 -10.30
CA GLU A 128 14.82 -4.80 -9.64
C GLU A 128 14.24 -5.79 -8.62
N ALA A 129 13.28 -5.35 -7.82
CA ALA A 129 12.61 -6.19 -6.83
C ALA A 129 11.83 -7.35 -7.49
N ARG A 130 11.10 -7.07 -8.58
CA ARG A 130 10.42 -8.11 -9.35
C ARG A 130 11.40 -9.09 -9.99
N ALA A 131 12.52 -8.61 -10.53
CA ALA A 131 13.60 -9.48 -11.04
C ALA A 131 14.24 -10.34 -9.93
N ALA A 132 14.22 -9.88 -8.68
CA ALA A 132 14.62 -10.63 -7.50
C ALA A 132 13.55 -11.63 -7.01
N GLY A 133 12.35 -11.62 -7.61
CA GLY A 133 11.27 -12.53 -7.27
C GLY A 133 10.31 -12.01 -6.20
N VAL A 134 10.22 -10.69 -6.00
CA VAL A 134 9.19 -10.07 -5.14
C VAL A 134 7.85 -10.12 -5.84
N ASP A 135 6.84 -10.59 -5.12
CA ASP A 135 5.48 -10.79 -5.65
C ASP A 135 4.58 -9.58 -5.46
N HIS A 136 4.63 -8.95 -4.28
CA HIS A 136 3.75 -7.84 -3.91
C HIS A 136 4.50 -6.72 -3.19
N PHE A 137 3.88 -5.52 -3.18
CA PHE A 137 4.39 -4.34 -2.49
C PHE A 137 3.29 -3.77 -1.60
N LEU A 138 3.65 -3.43 -0.37
CA LEU A 138 2.78 -2.77 0.61
C LEU A 138 3.48 -1.52 1.14
N SER A 139 2.72 -0.44 1.30
CA SER A 139 3.24 0.79 1.90
C SER A 139 3.17 0.74 3.42
N LYS A 140 4.19 1.28 4.10
CA LYS A 140 4.13 1.64 5.52
C LYS A 140 3.26 2.91 5.68
N PRO A 141 2.43 3.01 6.73
CA PRO A 141 2.16 1.99 7.74
C PRO A 141 1.32 0.83 7.21
N LEU A 142 1.56 -0.37 7.77
CA LEU A 142 0.82 -1.57 7.42
C LEU A 142 -0.59 -1.52 7.99
N PHE A 143 -1.60 -1.74 7.14
CA PHE A 143 -3.01 -1.80 7.54
C PHE A 143 -3.57 -3.21 7.34
N LYS A 144 -4.42 -3.64 8.26
CA LYS A 144 -5.10 -4.95 8.24
C LYS A 144 -5.76 -5.24 6.88
N SER A 145 -6.56 -4.31 6.38
CA SER A 145 -7.28 -4.47 5.11
C SER A 145 -6.34 -4.69 3.92
N ARG A 146 -5.23 -3.94 3.84
CA ARG A 146 -4.25 -4.10 2.76
C ARG A 146 -3.55 -5.45 2.82
N LEU A 147 -3.19 -5.90 4.03
CA LEU A 147 -2.52 -7.19 4.23
C LEU A 147 -3.44 -8.35 3.84
N VAL A 148 -4.71 -8.34 4.29
CA VAL A 148 -5.69 -9.37 3.94
C VAL A 148 -5.95 -9.41 2.44
N ASN A 149 -6.09 -8.25 1.78
CA ASN A 149 -6.27 -8.20 0.33
C ASN A 149 -5.06 -8.77 -0.41
N SER A 150 -3.83 -8.42 0.01
CA SER A 150 -2.61 -8.99 -0.57
C SER A 150 -2.57 -10.52 -0.42
N PHE A 151 -2.92 -11.05 0.75
CA PHE A 151 -2.96 -12.50 0.95
C PHE A 151 -4.06 -13.20 0.14
N ARG A 152 -5.22 -12.56 -0.04
CA ARG A 152 -6.27 -13.08 -0.93
C ARG A 152 -5.78 -13.17 -2.38
N GLU A 153 -5.10 -12.14 -2.87
CA GLU A 153 -4.54 -12.13 -4.23
C GLU A 153 -3.49 -13.21 -4.44
N LEU A 154 -2.69 -13.52 -3.42
CA LEU A 154 -1.68 -14.59 -3.46
C LEU A 154 -2.29 -15.98 -3.53
N THR A 155 -3.52 -16.18 -3.07
CA THR A 155 -4.21 -17.49 -3.10
C THR A 155 -5.00 -17.75 -4.38
N ILE A 156 -5.21 -16.73 -5.21
CA ILE A 156 -5.85 -16.90 -6.52
C ILE A 156 -4.83 -17.54 -7.46
N PRO A 157 -5.12 -18.72 -8.09
CA PRO A 157 -4.20 -19.33 -9.04
C PRO A 157 -3.84 -18.34 -10.15
N ARG A 158 -2.59 -17.92 -10.20
CA ARG A 158 -2.10 -17.05 -11.28
C ARG A 158 -2.23 -17.80 -12.61
N LYS A 159 -3.13 -17.36 -13.50
CA LYS A 159 -2.95 -17.66 -14.91
C LYS A 159 -1.62 -17.03 -15.33
N PRO A 160 -0.75 -17.75 -16.07
CA PRO A 160 0.50 -17.17 -16.53
C PRO A 160 0.21 -15.90 -17.31
N LEU A 161 0.52 -14.76 -16.71
CA LEU A 161 0.47 -13.46 -17.38
C LEU A 161 1.60 -13.46 -18.40
N LYS A 162 1.26 -13.23 -19.67
CA LYS A 162 2.24 -12.92 -20.70
C LYS A 162 3.00 -11.68 -20.25
N GLU A 163 4.34 -11.79 -20.25
CA GLU A 163 5.25 -10.66 -20.13
C GLU A 163 4.83 -9.59 -21.13
N ASP A 164 4.59 -8.40 -20.64
CA ASP A 164 4.46 -7.10 -21.30
C ASP A 164 3.19 -6.37 -20.87
N ALA A 165 3.23 -5.72 -19.69
CA ALA A 165 2.55 -4.43 -19.46
C ALA A 165 2.86 -3.93 -18.02
N PRO A 166 2.96 -2.62 -17.77
CA PRO A 166 2.99 -2.08 -16.42
C PRO A 166 1.72 -2.52 -15.70
N VAL A 167 1.88 -3.01 -14.45
CA VAL A 167 0.76 -3.51 -13.64
C VAL A 167 -0.05 -2.34 -13.07
N PHE A 168 -0.69 -1.60 -13.95
CA PHE A 168 -1.99 -1.03 -13.66
C PHE A 168 -2.98 -2.17 -13.88
N THR A 169 -3.77 -2.49 -12.88
CA THR A 169 -4.81 -3.50 -12.92
C THR A 169 -5.58 -3.43 -14.24
N LYS A 170 -5.25 -4.33 -15.17
CA LYS A 170 -6.04 -4.54 -16.37
C LYS A 170 -7.39 -5.11 -15.95
N GLY A 171 -8.35 -4.22 -15.58
CA GLY A 171 -9.64 -4.70 -15.12
C GLY A 171 -10.70 -3.65 -14.84
N LEU A 172 -10.35 -2.39 -14.68
CA LEU A 172 -11.33 -1.33 -14.50
C LEU A 172 -11.00 -0.20 -15.48
N LEU A 173 -11.30 -0.40 -16.76
CA LEU A 173 -11.41 0.70 -17.71
C LEU A 173 -12.77 1.34 -17.46
N PHE A 174 -12.74 2.58 -16.97
CA PHE A 174 -13.93 3.40 -16.76
C PHE A 174 -14.22 4.22 -18.03
N GLU A 175 -14.30 3.53 -19.17
CA GLU A 175 -14.70 4.16 -20.43
C GLU A 175 -16.08 4.81 -20.27
N GLU A 176 -16.25 5.99 -20.83
CA GLU A 176 -17.48 6.82 -20.72
C GLU A 176 -17.74 7.44 -19.32
N LYS A 177 -16.80 7.36 -18.36
CA LYS A 177 -16.92 8.07 -17.09
C LYS A 177 -16.28 9.45 -17.17
N HIS A 178 -16.95 10.45 -16.57
CA HIS A 178 -16.51 11.83 -16.54
C HIS A 178 -16.15 12.25 -15.12
N ILE A 179 -14.95 12.75 -14.94
CA ILE A 179 -14.42 13.21 -13.65
C ILE A 179 -14.13 14.71 -13.74
N LEU A 180 -14.58 15.47 -12.77
CA LEU A 180 -14.12 16.84 -12.55
C LEU A 180 -12.99 16.82 -11.52
N LEU A 181 -11.86 17.44 -11.87
CA LEU A 181 -10.71 17.64 -10.99
C LEU A 181 -10.59 19.13 -10.68
N ALA A 182 -10.75 19.51 -9.42
CA ALA A 182 -10.52 20.88 -8.94
C ALA A 182 -9.20 20.93 -8.16
N GLU A 183 -8.21 21.61 -8.71
CA GLU A 183 -6.84 21.72 -8.21
C GLU A 183 -6.24 23.05 -8.70
N ASP A 184 -5.75 23.89 -7.80
CA ASP A 184 -5.20 25.21 -8.12
C ASP A 184 -3.75 25.18 -8.58
N ASN A 185 -3.03 24.10 -8.30
CA ASN A 185 -1.67 23.89 -8.76
C ASN A 185 -1.66 23.16 -10.11
N GLU A 186 -1.27 23.88 -11.17
CA GLU A 186 -1.26 23.38 -12.54
C GLU A 186 -0.44 22.08 -12.72
N LEU A 187 0.70 21.96 -12.02
CA LEU A 187 1.54 20.75 -12.06
C LEU A 187 0.86 19.56 -11.39
N ASN A 188 0.23 19.77 -10.22
CA ASN A 188 -0.53 18.72 -9.55
C ASN A 188 -1.70 18.26 -10.39
N ALA A 189 -2.43 19.23 -11.00
CA ALA A 189 -3.55 18.95 -11.90
C ALA A 189 -3.10 18.12 -13.13
N GLU A 190 -1.95 18.44 -13.72
CA GLU A 190 -1.41 17.70 -14.86
C GLU A 190 -1.10 16.25 -14.49
N ILE A 191 -0.38 16.03 -13.36
CA ILE A 191 -0.05 14.70 -12.86
C ILE A 191 -1.32 13.90 -12.55
N ALA A 192 -2.27 14.50 -11.80
CA ALA A 192 -3.51 13.82 -11.43
C ALA A 192 -4.35 13.46 -12.68
N ARG A 193 -4.41 14.37 -13.65
CA ARG A 193 -5.13 14.13 -14.92
C ARG A 193 -4.53 12.99 -15.72
N GLU A 194 -3.19 12.94 -15.86
CA GLU A 194 -2.52 11.83 -16.53
C GLU A 194 -2.81 10.48 -15.88
N LEU A 195 -2.69 10.42 -14.53
CA LEU A 195 -2.96 9.20 -13.77
C LEU A 195 -4.41 8.73 -13.93
N LEU A 196 -5.37 9.65 -13.86
CA LEU A 196 -6.79 9.33 -14.04
C LEU A 196 -7.10 8.87 -15.46
N GLN A 197 -6.57 9.56 -16.47
CA GLN A 197 -6.78 9.19 -17.87
C GLN A 197 -6.22 7.80 -18.23
N MET A 198 -5.20 7.32 -17.53
CA MET A 198 -4.70 5.94 -17.68
C MET A 198 -5.75 4.88 -17.31
N THR A 199 -6.77 5.23 -16.54
CA THR A 199 -7.91 4.35 -16.20
C THR A 199 -9.04 4.39 -17.25
N GLY A 200 -8.90 5.20 -18.30
CA GLY A 200 -9.90 5.35 -19.39
C GLY A 200 -10.98 6.41 -19.12
N VAL A 201 -10.94 7.14 -17.99
CA VAL A 201 -11.90 8.20 -17.69
C VAL A 201 -11.60 9.48 -18.46
N SER A 202 -12.64 10.26 -18.77
CA SER A 202 -12.51 11.64 -19.22
C SER A 202 -12.38 12.56 -18.02
N VAL A 203 -11.34 13.42 -18.00
CA VAL A 203 -11.09 14.35 -16.89
C VAL A 203 -11.21 15.79 -17.41
N GLU A 204 -12.09 16.55 -16.77
CA GLU A 204 -12.20 18.01 -16.92
C GLU A 204 -11.56 18.67 -15.70
N TRP A 205 -10.83 19.78 -15.91
CA TRP A 205 -10.06 20.44 -14.86
C TRP A 205 -10.65 21.83 -14.57
N ALA A 206 -10.76 22.15 -13.31
CA ALA A 206 -11.07 23.45 -12.75
C ALA A 206 -9.87 23.96 -11.95
N GLY A 207 -9.41 25.17 -12.20
CA GLY A 207 -8.27 25.78 -11.52
C GLY A 207 -8.58 26.37 -10.15
N ASP A 208 -9.86 26.44 -9.75
CA ASP A 208 -10.31 26.85 -8.41
C ASP A 208 -11.71 26.32 -8.10
N GLY A 209 -12.16 26.54 -6.85
CA GLY A 209 -13.48 26.08 -6.40
C GLY A 209 -14.65 26.81 -7.09
N ALA A 210 -14.48 28.07 -7.50
CA ALA A 210 -15.53 28.83 -8.18
C ALA A 210 -15.75 28.32 -9.61
N GLU A 211 -14.66 28.01 -10.30
CA GLU A 211 -14.71 27.39 -11.63
C GLU A 211 -15.35 25.99 -11.54
N ALA A 212 -14.98 25.19 -10.51
CA ALA A 212 -15.57 23.87 -10.31
C ALA A 212 -17.09 23.94 -10.12
N VAL A 213 -17.58 24.85 -9.28
CA VAL A 213 -19.03 25.09 -9.09
C VAL A 213 -19.70 25.51 -10.41
N SER A 214 -19.08 26.42 -11.16
CA SER A 214 -19.61 26.89 -12.46
C SER A 214 -19.72 25.77 -13.47
N LEU A 215 -18.73 24.88 -13.56
CA LEU A 215 -18.74 23.72 -14.44
C LEU A 215 -19.85 22.74 -14.07
N VAL A 216 -20.06 22.46 -12.79
CA VAL A 216 -21.13 21.59 -12.31
C VAL A 216 -22.51 22.21 -12.59
N GLU A 217 -22.71 23.51 -12.30
CA GLU A 217 -23.99 24.20 -12.53
C GLU A 217 -24.36 24.28 -14.02
N SER A 218 -23.37 24.40 -14.90
CA SER A 218 -23.59 24.49 -16.36
C SER A 218 -23.72 23.13 -17.04
N SER A 219 -23.38 22.04 -16.35
CA SER A 219 -23.45 20.69 -16.89
C SER A 219 -24.85 20.08 -16.77
N ALA A 220 -25.12 19.03 -17.55
CA ALA A 220 -26.36 18.26 -17.40
C ALA A 220 -26.34 17.50 -16.07
N PRO A 221 -27.51 17.22 -15.43
CA PRO A 221 -27.56 16.41 -14.24
C PRO A 221 -26.87 15.05 -14.45
N PHE A 222 -26.00 14.68 -13.50
CA PHE A 222 -25.20 13.44 -13.53
C PHE A 222 -24.18 13.36 -14.67
N TYR A 223 -23.75 14.50 -15.22
CA TYR A 223 -22.69 14.54 -16.22
C TYR A 223 -21.34 14.08 -15.63
N TYR A 224 -21.00 14.53 -14.41
CA TYR A 224 -19.83 14.04 -13.70
C TYR A 224 -20.20 12.85 -12.81
N ASP A 225 -19.45 11.76 -12.95
CA ASP A 225 -19.57 10.56 -12.11
C ASP A 225 -18.86 10.73 -10.77
N LEU A 226 -17.80 11.57 -10.74
CA LEU A 226 -16.99 11.83 -9.55
C LEU A 226 -16.35 13.21 -9.65
N ILE A 227 -16.18 13.87 -8.49
CA ILE A 227 -15.44 15.13 -8.38
C ILE A 227 -14.28 14.92 -7.40
N PHE A 228 -13.06 15.16 -7.86
CA PHE A 228 -11.90 15.33 -6.99
C PHE A 228 -11.73 16.82 -6.69
N MET A 229 -11.73 17.17 -5.40
CA MET A 229 -11.71 18.54 -4.94
C MET A 229 -10.55 18.74 -3.96
N ASP A 230 -9.58 19.60 -4.33
CA ASP A 230 -8.61 20.05 -3.36
C ASP A 230 -9.31 20.92 -2.30
N ILE A 231 -8.90 20.73 -1.06
CA ILE A 231 -9.45 21.46 0.08
C ILE A 231 -8.91 22.89 0.12
N GLN A 232 -7.63 23.08 -0.21
CA GLN A 232 -6.93 24.35 -0.05
C GLN A 232 -6.71 25.05 -1.39
N MET A 233 -7.74 25.71 -1.88
CA MET A 233 -7.67 26.53 -3.10
C MET A 233 -7.88 28.01 -2.79
N PRO A 234 -7.22 28.94 -3.54
CA PRO A 234 -7.44 30.37 -3.37
C PRO A 234 -8.84 30.79 -3.81
N GLY A 235 -9.41 31.76 -3.11
CA GLY A 235 -10.75 32.27 -3.41
C GLY A 235 -11.85 31.45 -2.78
N LEU A 236 -12.41 30.47 -3.47
CA LEU A 236 -13.37 29.50 -2.94
C LEU A 236 -12.66 28.18 -2.66
N ASP A 237 -12.52 27.86 -1.39
CA ASP A 237 -11.92 26.59 -0.96
C ASP A 237 -12.85 25.39 -1.21
N GLY A 238 -12.29 24.18 -1.18
CA GLY A 238 -13.03 22.97 -1.48
C GLY A 238 -14.20 22.66 -0.55
N TYR A 239 -14.13 23.08 0.73
CA TYR A 239 -15.25 22.90 1.67
C TYR A 239 -16.43 23.81 1.34
N ASN A 240 -16.15 25.03 0.90
CA ASN A 240 -17.20 25.99 0.57
C ASN A 240 -17.73 25.80 -0.86
N ALA A 241 -16.99 25.08 -1.72
CA ALA A 241 -17.41 24.72 -3.08
C ALA A 241 -18.34 23.48 -3.12
N THR A 242 -18.36 22.68 -2.04
CA THR A 242 -19.16 21.45 -1.94
C THR A 242 -20.47 21.71 -1.22
#